data_34a8f34b0687ed14afe7108ba61e1c45
#
_entry.id   34a8f34b0687ed14afe7108ba61e1c45
#
_cell.length_a   1.000
_cell.length_b   1.000
_cell.length_c   1.000
_cell.angle_alpha   90.00
_cell.angle_beta   90.00
_cell.angle_gamma   90.00
#
_symmetry.space_group_name_H-M   'P 1'
#
loop_
_entity.id
_entity.type
_entity.pdbx_description
1 polymer ?
#
loop_
_entity_poly.entity_id
_entity_poly.type
_entity_poly.pdbx_seq_one_letter_code
_entity_poly.pdbx_strand_id
1 'polypeptide(L)'
;LRADKSKQQEYKATLDSQMQNVQSQINVLNQQVSTLDTSIQEKTAQLSGKQQEVNTTFDELKKRLCAIYKTGEASTLQILLSSQNVMDLANKTYLLRSITEHDIALINGLKEEMQGIAAEKAEIEQNRADLTEAKSTLDQKRTELGALQSEAQNVLDGIANQEQGILAESDALSMEEEEIRRRENEAG
;
A
#
# COMPACT_ATOMS: atom_id res chain seq x y z
N LEU A 1 48.98 -1.92 -12.71
CA LEU A 1 48.09 -3.08 -13.03
C LEU A 1 47.56 -3.75 -11.76
N ARG A 2 48.39 -4.24 -10.82
CA ARG A 2 47.88 -4.88 -9.56
C ARG A 2 47.10 -3.91 -8.67
N ALA A 3 47.54 -2.65 -8.55
CA ALA A 3 46.86 -1.62 -7.78
C ALA A 3 45.50 -1.23 -8.40
N ASP A 4 45.38 -1.25 -9.72
CA ASP A 4 44.14 -0.94 -10.42
C ASP A 4 43.10 -2.08 -10.27
N LYS A 5 43.57 -3.34 -10.31
CA LYS A 5 42.73 -4.49 -10.03
C LYS A 5 42.16 -4.45 -8.61
N SER A 6 42.99 -4.11 -7.61
CA SER A 6 42.49 -3.97 -6.20
C SER A 6 41.43 -2.91 -6.09
N LYS A 7 41.58 -1.74 -6.70
CA LYS A 7 40.58 -0.67 -6.72
C LYS A 7 39.28 -1.09 -7.39
N GLN A 8 39.35 -1.82 -8.49
CA GLN A 8 38.16 -2.34 -9.17
C GLN A 8 37.43 -3.38 -8.33
N GLN A 9 38.15 -4.24 -7.61
CA GLN A 9 37.56 -5.20 -6.68
C GLN A 9 36.87 -4.52 -5.48
N GLU A 10 37.46 -3.47 -4.91
CA GLU A 10 36.85 -2.66 -3.86
C GLU A 10 35.60 -1.94 -4.36
N TYR A 11 35.65 -1.40 -5.58
CA TYR A 11 34.51 -0.76 -6.20
C TYR A 11 33.36 -1.75 -6.44
N LYS A 12 33.67 -2.95 -6.96
CA LYS A 12 32.67 -4.02 -7.10
C LYS A 12 32.04 -4.40 -5.77
N ALA A 13 32.81 -4.55 -4.69
CA ALA A 13 32.28 -4.86 -3.36
C ALA A 13 31.33 -3.76 -2.86
N THR A 14 31.63 -2.49 -3.18
CA THR A 14 30.73 -1.37 -2.87
C THR A 14 29.41 -1.45 -3.66
N LEU A 15 29.49 -1.75 -4.97
CA LEU A 15 28.29 -1.96 -5.80
C LEU A 15 27.45 -3.13 -5.31
N ASP A 16 28.08 -4.26 -4.95
CA ASP A 16 27.38 -5.43 -4.40
C ASP A 16 26.63 -5.07 -3.10
N SER A 17 27.25 -4.27 -2.22
CA SER A 17 26.62 -3.78 -1.00
C SER A 17 25.44 -2.83 -1.29
N GLN A 18 25.58 -1.93 -2.26
CA GLN A 18 24.51 -1.03 -2.69
C GLN A 18 23.33 -1.83 -3.28
N MET A 19 23.61 -2.81 -4.13
CA MET A 19 22.59 -3.69 -4.72
C MET A 19 21.81 -4.45 -3.62
N GLN A 20 22.49 -4.99 -2.60
CA GLN A 20 21.85 -5.64 -1.48
C GLN A 20 20.93 -4.69 -0.70
N ASN A 21 21.37 -3.46 -0.49
CA ASN A 21 20.59 -2.44 0.18
C ASN A 21 19.33 -2.08 -0.63
N VAL A 22 19.48 -1.80 -1.92
CA VAL A 22 18.36 -1.50 -2.83
C VAL A 22 17.39 -2.69 -2.91
N GLN A 23 17.91 -3.92 -3.00
CA GLN A 23 17.08 -5.13 -2.99
C GLN A 23 16.28 -5.27 -1.69
N SER A 24 16.89 -4.94 -0.56
CA SER A 24 16.20 -4.94 0.74
C SER A 24 15.08 -3.89 0.79
N GLN A 25 15.33 -2.69 0.27
CA GLN A 25 14.31 -1.64 0.13
C GLN A 25 13.16 -2.07 -0.78
N ILE A 26 13.45 -2.73 -1.90
CA ILE A 26 12.44 -3.31 -2.81
C ILE A 26 11.57 -4.32 -2.08
N ASN A 27 12.16 -5.19 -1.26
CA ASN A 27 11.40 -6.18 -0.50
C ASN A 27 10.46 -5.52 0.51
N VAL A 28 10.92 -4.50 1.24
CA VAL A 28 10.08 -3.72 2.16
C VAL A 28 8.94 -3.01 1.43
N LEU A 29 9.23 -2.36 0.31
CA LEU A 29 8.22 -1.68 -0.51
C LEU A 29 7.19 -2.65 -1.09
N ASN A 30 7.60 -3.83 -1.56
CA ASN A 30 6.66 -4.87 -2.01
C ASN A 30 5.71 -5.30 -0.88
N GLN A 31 6.22 -5.46 0.33
CA GLN A 31 5.43 -5.80 1.51
C GLN A 31 4.45 -4.68 1.87
N GLN A 32 4.89 -3.43 1.82
CA GLN A 32 4.05 -2.26 2.05
C GLN A 32 2.93 -2.14 1.01
N VAL A 33 3.25 -2.30 -0.28
CA VAL A 33 2.27 -2.33 -1.38
C VAL A 33 1.22 -3.41 -1.15
N SER A 34 1.63 -4.63 -0.79
CA SER A 34 0.71 -5.73 -0.51
C SER A 34 -0.20 -5.44 0.68
N THR A 35 0.35 -4.88 1.75
CA THR A 35 -0.42 -4.52 2.96
C THR A 35 -1.45 -3.43 2.67
N LEU A 36 -1.06 -2.38 1.95
CA LEU A 36 -1.96 -1.30 1.55
C LEU A 36 -3.08 -1.80 0.63
N ASP A 37 -2.75 -2.64 -0.35
CA ASP A 37 -3.73 -3.19 -1.28
C ASP A 37 -4.78 -4.05 -0.55
N THR A 38 -4.34 -4.93 0.35
CA THR A 38 -5.22 -5.74 1.20
C THR A 38 -6.09 -4.85 2.08
N SER A 39 -5.53 -3.86 2.75
CA SER A 39 -6.27 -2.91 3.61
C SER A 39 -7.33 -2.14 2.82
N ILE A 40 -7.02 -1.67 1.62
CA ILE A 40 -7.97 -0.98 0.74
C ILE A 40 -9.13 -1.92 0.35
N GLN A 41 -8.85 -3.17 0.01
CA GLN A 41 -9.87 -4.16 -0.35
C GLN A 41 -10.81 -4.44 0.83
N GLU A 42 -10.26 -4.72 2.01
CA GLU A 42 -11.02 -4.99 3.23
C GLU A 42 -11.90 -3.80 3.63
N LYS A 43 -11.32 -2.60 3.68
CA LYS A 43 -12.07 -1.37 4.02
C LYS A 43 -13.14 -1.05 2.98
N THR A 44 -12.87 -1.28 1.70
CA THR A 44 -13.87 -1.08 0.64
C THR A 44 -15.05 -2.04 0.78
N ALA A 45 -14.80 -3.30 1.13
CA ALA A 45 -15.85 -4.28 1.38
C ALA A 45 -16.68 -3.91 2.63
N GLN A 46 -16.03 -3.52 3.73
CA GLN A 46 -16.70 -3.07 4.97
C GLN A 46 -17.56 -1.82 4.71
N LEU A 47 -17.02 -0.84 3.96
CA LEU A 47 -17.74 0.36 3.58
C LEU A 47 -19.00 0.05 2.76
N SER A 48 -18.91 -0.90 1.84
CA SER A 48 -20.07 -1.36 1.05
C SER A 48 -21.14 -1.97 1.94
N GLY A 49 -20.79 -2.78 2.93
CA GLY A 49 -21.70 -3.34 3.93
C GLY A 49 -22.41 -2.25 4.74
N LYS A 50 -21.64 -1.31 5.31
CA LYS A 50 -22.20 -0.19 6.07
C LYS A 50 -23.15 0.69 5.23
N GLN A 51 -22.77 0.95 3.98
CA GLN A 51 -23.63 1.71 3.07
C GLN A 51 -24.96 1.01 2.82
N GLN A 52 -24.96 -0.32 2.73
CA GLN A 52 -26.19 -1.11 2.56
C GLN A 52 -27.06 -1.07 3.83
N GLU A 53 -26.46 -1.15 5.01
CA GLU A 53 -27.16 -1.02 6.31
C GLU A 53 -27.80 0.35 6.44
N VAL A 54 -27.07 1.43 6.17
CA VAL A 54 -27.59 2.81 6.15
C VAL A 54 -28.77 2.94 5.19
N ASN A 55 -28.66 2.41 3.98
CA ASN A 55 -29.76 2.46 3.01
C ASN A 55 -31.00 1.71 3.50
N THR A 56 -30.84 0.55 4.12
CA THR A 56 -31.94 -0.24 4.69
C THR A 56 -32.64 0.53 5.81
N THR A 57 -31.88 1.05 6.77
CA THR A 57 -32.40 1.84 7.89
C THR A 57 -33.09 3.12 7.41
N PHE A 58 -32.53 3.77 6.38
CA PHE A 58 -33.14 4.93 5.75
C PHE A 58 -34.47 4.61 5.08
N ASP A 59 -34.57 3.48 4.38
CA ASP A 59 -35.81 3.04 3.75
C ASP A 59 -36.89 2.69 4.78
N GLU A 60 -36.52 2.11 5.93
CA GLU A 60 -37.40 1.86 7.05
C GLU A 60 -37.95 3.18 7.66
N LEU A 61 -37.03 4.13 7.90
CA LEU A 61 -37.42 5.46 8.40
C LEU A 61 -38.36 6.17 7.40
N LYS A 62 -38.08 6.10 6.11
CA LYS A 62 -38.92 6.67 5.05
C LYS A 62 -40.31 6.05 5.03
N LYS A 63 -40.43 4.73 5.17
CA LYS A 63 -41.74 4.04 5.26
C LYS A 63 -42.53 4.53 6.47
N ARG A 64 -41.88 4.71 7.62
CA ARG A 64 -42.51 5.23 8.85
C ARG A 64 -42.97 6.68 8.65
N LEU A 65 -42.12 7.55 8.13
CA LEU A 65 -42.49 8.94 7.85
C LEU A 65 -43.67 9.05 6.87
N CYS A 66 -43.68 8.21 5.84
CA CYS A 66 -44.80 8.15 4.89
C CYS A 66 -46.09 7.67 5.59
N ALA A 67 -46.01 6.71 6.51
CA ALA A 67 -47.17 6.26 7.27
C ALA A 67 -47.71 7.39 8.17
N ILE A 68 -46.82 8.08 8.89
CA ILE A 68 -47.18 9.24 9.74
C ILE A 68 -47.83 10.35 8.91
N TYR A 69 -47.24 10.69 7.75
CA TYR A 69 -47.77 11.71 6.84
C TYR A 69 -49.17 11.34 6.29
N LYS A 70 -49.38 10.07 5.89
CA LYS A 70 -50.68 9.59 5.38
C LYS A 70 -51.77 9.57 6.44
N THR A 71 -51.41 9.30 7.72
CA THR A 71 -52.35 9.32 8.84
C THR A 71 -52.66 10.73 9.36
N GLY A 72 -51.80 11.74 9.00
CA GLY A 72 -51.96 13.16 9.35
C GLY A 72 -51.66 13.49 10.83
N GLU A 73 -51.27 14.73 11.09
CA GLU A 73 -51.06 15.23 12.47
C GLU A 73 -52.32 15.12 13.34
N ALA A 74 -53.50 15.15 12.72
CA ALA A 74 -54.76 14.94 13.38
C ALA A 74 -54.87 13.57 14.06
N SER A 75 -54.12 12.55 13.59
CA SER A 75 -54.19 11.20 14.14
C SER A 75 -53.59 11.09 15.55
N THR A 76 -52.54 11.81 15.87
CA THR A 76 -51.93 11.80 17.22
C THR A 76 -52.89 12.44 18.25
N LEU A 77 -53.44 13.59 17.94
CA LEU A 77 -54.48 14.23 18.74
C LEU A 77 -55.73 13.38 18.82
N GLN A 78 -56.18 12.78 17.70
CA GLN A 78 -57.33 11.92 17.62
C GLN A 78 -57.14 10.65 18.45
N ILE A 79 -55.97 10.03 18.46
CA ILE A 79 -55.62 8.89 19.29
C ILE A 79 -55.69 9.26 20.76
N LEU A 80 -55.17 10.44 21.17
CA LEU A 80 -55.24 10.91 22.56
C LEU A 80 -56.68 11.25 22.98
N LEU A 81 -57.43 11.95 22.13
CA LEU A 81 -58.80 12.33 22.36
C LEU A 81 -59.79 11.13 22.34
N SER A 82 -59.41 10.05 21.67
CA SER A 82 -60.18 8.78 21.68
C SER A 82 -59.97 7.95 22.94
N SER A 83 -59.29 8.45 23.95
CA SER A 83 -59.02 7.76 25.19
C SER A 83 -60.26 7.60 26.02
N GLN A 84 -60.54 6.39 26.53
CA GLN A 84 -61.72 6.06 27.28
C GLN A 84 -61.64 6.51 28.74
N ASN A 85 -60.43 6.63 29.27
CA ASN A 85 -60.17 7.05 30.65
C ASN A 85 -58.76 7.61 30.80
N VAL A 86 -58.42 8.14 31.97
CA VAL A 86 -57.15 8.76 32.28
C VAL A 86 -55.96 7.76 32.14
N MET A 87 -56.14 6.49 32.48
CA MET A 87 -55.14 5.45 32.35
C MET A 87 -54.86 5.14 30.87
N ASP A 88 -55.88 5.05 30.04
CA ASP A 88 -55.77 4.85 28.60
C ASP A 88 -55.07 6.04 27.94
N LEU A 89 -55.38 7.27 28.35
CA LEU A 89 -54.69 8.48 27.90
C LEU A 89 -53.21 8.45 28.29
N ALA A 90 -52.86 8.06 29.50
CA ALA A 90 -51.50 7.95 29.97
C ALA A 90 -50.71 6.89 29.18
N ASN A 91 -51.27 5.72 28.94
CA ASN A 91 -50.67 4.64 28.16
C ASN A 91 -50.43 5.04 26.70
N LYS A 92 -51.40 5.70 26.06
CA LYS A 92 -51.27 6.20 24.69
C LYS A 92 -50.20 7.29 24.59
N THR A 93 -50.14 8.21 25.55
CA THR A 93 -49.12 9.25 25.63
C THR A 93 -47.72 8.64 25.78
N TYR A 94 -47.57 7.65 26.68
CA TYR A 94 -46.32 6.95 26.87
C TYR A 94 -45.87 6.23 25.58
N LEU A 95 -46.77 5.52 24.89
CA LEU A 95 -46.48 4.83 23.66
C LEU A 95 -46.04 5.79 22.55
N LEU A 96 -46.74 6.92 22.37
CA LEU A 96 -46.40 7.93 21.37
C LEU A 96 -45.03 8.55 21.65
N ARG A 97 -44.73 8.83 22.92
CA ARG A 97 -43.44 9.33 23.34
C ARG A 97 -42.31 8.33 23.05
N SER A 98 -42.52 7.04 23.41
CA SER A 98 -41.53 5.98 23.13
C SER A 98 -41.24 5.81 21.63
N ILE A 99 -42.28 5.92 20.78
CA ILE A 99 -42.14 5.90 19.33
C ILE A 99 -41.32 7.09 18.85
N THR A 100 -41.58 8.28 19.33
CA THR A 100 -40.85 9.49 18.94
C THR A 100 -39.38 9.44 19.37
N GLU A 101 -39.12 9.00 20.61
CA GLU A 101 -37.75 8.82 21.13
C GLU A 101 -36.97 7.80 20.28
N HIS A 102 -37.61 6.70 19.88
CA HIS A 102 -37.01 5.70 19.01
C HIS A 102 -36.68 6.26 17.60
N ASP A 103 -37.61 7.06 17.03
CA ASP A 103 -37.36 7.66 15.70
C ASP A 103 -36.21 8.69 15.75
N ILE A 104 -36.14 9.48 16.81
CA ILE A 104 -35.02 10.42 17.03
C ILE A 104 -33.68 9.65 17.15
N ALA A 105 -33.67 8.55 17.90
CA ALA A 105 -32.49 7.71 18.05
C ALA A 105 -32.03 7.12 16.70
N LEU A 106 -32.98 6.63 15.88
CA LEU A 106 -32.69 6.15 14.53
C LEU A 106 -32.08 7.25 13.63
N ILE A 107 -32.63 8.44 13.64
CA ILE A 107 -32.14 9.57 12.84
C ILE A 107 -30.71 9.96 13.28
N ASN A 108 -30.47 10.02 14.58
CA ASN A 108 -29.14 10.34 15.12
C ASN A 108 -28.13 9.24 14.77
N GLY A 109 -28.49 7.96 14.91
CA GLY A 109 -27.66 6.83 14.51
C GLY A 109 -27.29 6.88 13.02
N LEU A 110 -28.28 7.10 12.14
CA LEU A 110 -28.02 7.27 10.70
C LEU A 110 -27.06 8.42 10.40
N LYS A 111 -27.19 9.55 11.11
CA LYS A 111 -26.30 10.69 10.95
C LYS A 111 -24.86 10.35 11.35
N GLU A 112 -24.69 9.66 12.47
CA GLU A 112 -23.38 9.21 12.94
C GLU A 112 -22.74 8.19 11.98
N GLU A 113 -23.51 7.22 11.50
CA GLU A 113 -23.05 6.24 10.52
C GLU A 113 -22.64 6.90 9.19
N MET A 114 -23.43 7.86 8.70
CA MET A 114 -23.06 8.62 7.48
C MET A 114 -21.78 9.42 7.66
N GLN A 115 -21.54 10.00 8.83
CA GLN A 115 -20.28 10.69 9.13
C GLN A 115 -19.11 9.70 9.19
N GLY A 116 -19.31 8.53 9.80
CA GLY A 116 -18.32 7.46 9.81
C GLY A 116 -17.96 6.97 8.40
N ILE A 117 -18.97 6.74 7.55
CA ILE A 117 -18.76 6.38 6.14
C ILE A 117 -17.96 7.44 5.39
N ALA A 118 -18.22 8.72 5.62
CA ALA A 118 -17.47 9.80 4.99
C ALA A 118 -15.99 9.80 5.42
N ALA A 119 -15.72 9.57 6.70
CA ALA A 119 -14.36 9.46 7.23
C ALA A 119 -13.62 8.22 6.66
N GLU A 120 -14.27 7.07 6.61
CA GLU A 120 -13.68 5.84 6.02
C GLU A 120 -13.39 5.99 4.53
N LYS A 121 -14.25 6.68 3.78
CA LYS A 121 -13.98 7.00 2.37
C LYS A 121 -12.73 7.86 2.21
N ALA A 122 -12.57 8.89 3.05
CA ALA A 122 -11.39 9.73 3.02
C ALA A 122 -10.11 8.93 3.33
N GLU A 123 -10.16 8.01 4.29
CA GLU A 123 -9.05 7.12 4.62
C GLU A 123 -8.70 6.16 3.46
N ILE A 124 -9.69 5.60 2.78
CA ILE A 124 -9.47 4.76 1.59
C ILE A 124 -8.80 5.56 0.48
N GLU A 125 -9.23 6.79 0.23
CA GLU A 125 -8.60 7.64 -0.78
C GLU A 125 -7.15 8.00 -0.42
N GLN A 126 -6.87 8.26 0.87
CA GLN A 126 -5.49 8.45 1.33
C GLN A 126 -4.64 7.19 1.11
N ASN A 127 -5.13 6.02 1.51
CA ASN A 127 -4.43 4.75 1.31
C ASN A 127 -4.16 4.46 -0.19
N ARG A 128 -5.07 4.87 -1.08
CA ARG A 128 -4.86 4.75 -2.53
C ARG A 128 -3.77 5.68 -3.05
N ALA A 129 -3.69 6.90 -2.51
CA ALA A 129 -2.61 7.83 -2.82
C ALA A 129 -1.26 7.26 -2.36
N ASP A 130 -1.19 6.78 -1.11
CA ASP A 130 0.01 6.16 -0.54
C ASP A 130 0.43 4.90 -1.33
N LEU A 131 -0.52 4.08 -1.76
CA LEU A 131 -0.28 2.92 -2.61
C LEU A 131 0.33 3.32 -3.96
N THR A 132 -0.17 4.39 -4.56
CA THR A 132 0.33 4.91 -5.84
C THR A 132 1.76 5.41 -5.70
N GLU A 133 2.06 6.15 -4.63
CA GLU A 133 3.39 6.64 -4.30
C GLU A 133 4.36 5.47 -4.03
N ALA A 134 3.96 4.48 -3.24
CA ALA A 134 4.76 3.30 -2.96
C ALA A 134 5.09 2.51 -4.23
N LYS A 135 4.14 2.33 -5.16
CA LYS A 135 4.37 1.69 -6.46
C LYS A 135 5.34 2.48 -7.32
N SER A 136 5.20 3.81 -7.38
CA SER A 136 6.13 4.67 -8.12
C SER A 136 7.55 4.58 -7.56
N THR A 137 7.71 4.61 -6.24
CA THR A 137 9.00 4.45 -5.57
C THR A 137 9.59 3.06 -5.82
N LEU A 138 8.77 2.02 -5.82
CA LEU A 138 9.19 0.65 -6.13
C LEU A 138 9.75 0.54 -7.56
N ASP A 139 9.11 1.15 -8.54
CA ASP A 139 9.56 1.14 -9.93
C ASP A 139 10.87 1.92 -10.10
N GLN A 140 11.03 3.05 -9.38
CA GLN A 140 12.31 3.77 -9.32
C GLN A 140 13.42 2.91 -8.73
N LYS A 141 13.17 2.21 -7.64
CA LYS A 141 14.15 1.31 -7.00
C LYS A 141 14.52 0.12 -7.87
N ARG A 142 13.59 -0.42 -8.62
CA ARG A 142 13.88 -1.48 -9.62
C ARG A 142 14.77 -0.96 -10.75
N THR A 143 14.53 0.25 -11.21
CA THR A 143 15.36 0.90 -12.22
C THR A 143 16.77 1.17 -11.69
N GLU A 144 16.90 1.68 -10.47
CA GLU A 144 18.17 1.88 -9.78
C GLU A 144 18.95 0.57 -9.64
N LEU A 145 18.28 -0.51 -9.21
CA LEU A 145 18.91 -1.83 -9.11
C LEU A 145 19.42 -2.33 -10.47
N GLY A 146 18.63 -2.16 -11.53
CA GLY A 146 19.04 -2.53 -12.88
C GLY A 146 20.28 -1.76 -13.36
N ALA A 147 20.38 -0.47 -13.05
CA ALA A 147 21.55 0.35 -13.36
C ALA A 147 22.79 -0.13 -12.59
N LEU A 148 22.66 -0.40 -11.30
CA LEU A 148 23.77 -0.93 -10.47
C LEU A 148 24.24 -2.32 -10.96
N GLN A 149 23.32 -3.17 -11.36
CA GLN A 149 23.66 -4.48 -11.95
C GLN A 149 24.43 -4.35 -13.24
N SER A 150 24.03 -3.44 -14.13
CA SER A 150 24.74 -3.15 -15.39
C SER A 150 26.14 -2.61 -15.12
N GLU A 151 26.28 -1.70 -14.15
CA GLU A 151 27.57 -1.14 -13.76
C GLU A 151 28.49 -2.20 -13.14
N ALA A 152 27.97 -3.07 -12.28
CA ALA A 152 28.72 -4.18 -11.70
C ALA A 152 29.21 -5.15 -12.79
N GLN A 153 28.39 -5.43 -13.81
CA GLN A 153 28.80 -6.26 -14.93
C GLN A 153 29.93 -5.62 -15.74
N ASN A 154 29.84 -4.33 -16.02
CA ASN A 154 30.90 -3.61 -16.72
C ASN A 154 32.24 -3.64 -15.97
N VAL A 155 32.19 -3.53 -14.64
CA VAL A 155 33.38 -3.67 -13.79
C VAL A 155 33.97 -5.08 -13.87
N LEU A 156 33.14 -6.11 -13.84
CA LEU A 156 33.57 -7.52 -13.99
C LEU A 156 34.23 -7.77 -15.33
N ASP A 157 33.64 -7.28 -16.41
CA ASP A 157 34.20 -7.40 -17.76
C ASP A 157 35.54 -6.66 -17.85
N GLY A 158 35.67 -5.48 -17.23
CA GLY A 158 36.92 -4.76 -17.11
C GLY A 158 38.02 -5.55 -16.37
N ILE A 159 37.67 -6.18 -15.25
CA ILE A 159 38.59 -7.04 -14.48
C ILE A 159 39.02 -8.24 -15.32
N ALA A 160 38.12 -8.91 -16.00
CA ALA A 160 38.41 -10.07 -16.84
C ALA A 160 39.39 -9.69 -18.02
N ASN A 161 39.14 -8.58 -18.68
CA ASN A 161 39.99 -8.07 -19.74
C ASN A 161 41.40 -7.72 -19.23
N GLN A 162 41.51 -7.13 -18.05
CA GLN A 162 42.82 -6.86 -17.43
C GLN A 162 43.56 -8.14 -17.05
N GLU A 163 42.87 -9.16 -16.54
CA GLU A 163 43.46 -10.47 -16.24
C GLU A 163 44.03 -11.14 -17.49
N GLN A 164 43.29 -11.12 -18.60
CA GLN A 164 43.78 -11.65 -19.88
C GLN A 164 45.00 -10.89 -20.39
N GLY A 165 45.03 -9.56 -20.25
CA GLY A 165 46.17 -8.73 -20.62
C GLY A 165 47.41 -9.07 -19.76
N ILE A 166 47.25 -9.26 -18.47
CA ILE A 166 48.36 -9.63 -17.57
C ILE A 166 48.93 -11.02 -17.91
N LEU A 167 48.06 -11.99 -18.22
CA LEU A 167 48.49 -13.32 -18.65
C LEU A 167 49.27 -13.28 -19.95
N ALA A 168 48.79 -12.53 -20.96
CA ALA A 168 49.46 -12.37 -22.22
C ALA A 168 50.84 -11.69 -22.09
N GLU A 169 50.97 -10.67 -21.23
CA GLU A 169 52.24 -10.01 -20.91
C GLU A 169 53.21 -10.95 -20.18
N SER A 170 52.69 -11.77 -19.23
CA SER A 170 53.51 -12.76 -18.52
C SER A 170 54.05 -13.83 -19.47
N ASP A 171 53.18 -14.31 -20.39
CA ASP A 171 53.60 -15.32 -21.38
C ASP A 171 54.65 -14.75 -22.34
N ALA A 172 54.51 -13.48 -22.79
CA ALA A 172 55.47 -12.81 -23.62
C ALA A 172 56.85 -12.65 -22.92
N LEU A 173 56.83 -12.24 -21.64
CA LEU A 173 58.06 -12.13 -20.84
C LEU A 173 58.76 -13.48 -20.65
N SER A 174 58.00 -14.54 -20.41
CA SER A 174 58.56 -15.89 -20.25
C SER A 174 59.22 -16.39 -21.56
N MET A 175 58.64 -16.09 -22.70
CA MET A 175 59.24 -16.42 -24.03
C MET A 175 60.51 -15.62 -24.27
N GLU A 176 60.55 -14.34 -23.90
CA GLU A 176 61.73 -13.49 -24.02
C GLU A 176 62.88 -13.98 -23.11
N GLU A 177 62.56 -14.38 -21.88
CA GLU A 177 63.55 -14.98 -20.97
C GLU A 177 64.13 -16.31 -21.51
N GLU A 178 63.31 -17.17 -22.12
CA GLU A 178 63.73 -18.39 -22.75
C GLU A 178 64.65 -18.13 -23.95
N GLU A 179 64.32 -17.12 -24.77
CA GLU A 179 65.12 -16.76 -25.91
C GLU A 179 66.46 -16.17 -25.49
N ILE A 180 66.51 -15.34 -24.45
CA ILE A 180 67.81 -14.81 -23.90
C ILE A 180 68.64 -15.96 -23.38
N ARG A 181 68.09 -16.90 -22.63
CA ARG A 181 68.80 -18.08 -22.10
C ARG A 181 69.38 -18.96 -23.22
N ARG A 182 68.63 -19.08 -24.32
CA ARG A 182 69.07 -19.85 -25.51
C ARG A 182 70.26 -19.17 -26.16
N ARG A 183 70.20 -17.83 -26.33
CA ARG A 183 71.33 -17.06 -26.91
C ARG A 183 72.57 -17.10 -26.03
N GLU A 184 72.41 -17.06 -24.72
CA GLU A 184 73.55 -17.20 -23.79
C GLU A 184 74.20 -18.58 -23.86
N ASN A 185 73.42 -19.65 -24.01
CA ASN A 185 73.95 -21.01 -24.16
C ASN A 185 74.56 -21.27 -25.53
N GLU A 186 74.21 -20.55 -26.58
CA GLU A 186 74.87 -20.63 -27.94
C GLU A 186 76.14 -19.81 -28.05
N ALA A 187 76.37 -18.85 -27.15
CA ALA A 187 77.55 -17.97 -27.16
C ALA A 187 78.66 -18.40 -26.22
N GLY A 188 78.50 -19.46 -25.39
CA GLY A 188 79.53 -20.01 -24.50
C GLY A 188 80.00 -21.37 -24.97
#